data_f43de90d7287af80ed2e35fec286f41c
#
_entry.id   f43de90d7287af80ed2e35fec286f41c
#
_cell.length_a   1.000
_cell.length_b   1.000
_cell.length_c   1.000
_cell.angle_alpha   90.00
_cell.angle_beta   90.00
_cell.angle_gamma   90.00
#
_symmetry.space_group_name_H-M   'P 1'
#
loop_
_entity.id
_entity.type
_entity.pdbx_description
1 polymer ?
#
loop_
_entity_poly.entity_id
_entity_poly.type
_entity_poly.pdbx_seq_one_letter_code
_entity_poly.pdbx_strand_id
1 'polypeptide(L)'
;MAVVMCPLCSDDEDVDVVRRLEDGGRVVRHRCGYEWRDAAPAARRNAPATHSFGELAARFPKAEDVEPGVLRRVARLKEQYLAVRPDFDPRVAAYWAEYQEIFSPDGLRTCDPRRLKDFANSEVGARPGNQATFNSAWNELGDAAAGESTRRTIEYLLYGPDDIPLGDRLQRLLAGTESFAMTGFKEALLTRVLCVVRPERFLTILKYTTEAGGKREIARTVYGLELPAPESMNWTLGRLILWSNDLLLSLAGEGFANQQHAAAFLWWAKDRPA
;
A
#
# COMPACT_ATOMS: atom_id res chain seq x y z
N MET A 1 18.91 -2.67 12.52
CA MET A 1 18.47 -4.09 12.51
C MET A 1 17.56 -4.27 11.30
N ALA A 2 17.66 -5.38 10.56
CA ALA A 2 16.74 -5.63 9.48
C ALA A 2 15.37 -5.97 10.09
N VAL A 3 14.35 -5.24 9.67
CA VAL A 3 12.96 -5.49 10.08
C VAL A 3 12.52 -6.83 9.51
N VAL A 4 11.96 -7.69 10.34
CA VAL A 4 11.45 -9.01 9.96
C VAL A 4 9.93 -8.90 9.90
N MET A 5 9.38 -8.84 8.71
CA MET A 5 7.96 -8.65 8.46
C MET A 5 7.25 -10.00 8.33
N CYS A 6 6.08 -10.14 8.97
CA CYS A 6 5.26 -11.34 8.81
C CYS A 6 4.69 -11.41 7.38
N PRO A 7 4.94 -12.49 6.62
CA PRO A 7 4.45 -12.64 5.25
C PRO A 7 2.91 -12.69 5.15
N LEU A 8 2.25 -13.10 6.23
CA LEU A 8 0.78 -13.26 6.23
C LEU A 8 0.03 -11.94 6.47
N CYS A 9 0.48 -11.13 7.44
CA CYS A 9 -0.23 -9.90 7.82
C CYS A 9 0.59 -8.62 7.57
N SER A 10 1.81 -8.76 7.03
CA SER A 10 2.72 -7.65 6.71
C SER A 10 3.03 -6.74 7.92
N ASP A 11 2.96 -7.31 9.12
CA ASP A 11 3.27 -6.65 10.38
C ASP A 11 4.66 -7.11 10.84
N ASP A 12 5.47 -6.21 11.36
CA ASP A 12 6.82 -6.43 11.84
C ASP A 12 6.94 -6.37 13.37
N GLU A 13 5.84 -6.11 14.05
CA GLU A 13 5.77 -6.09 15.51
C GLU A 13 5.47 -7.49 16.07
N ASP A 14 5.92 -7.72 17.30
CA ASP A 14 5.70 -8.99 18.03
C ASP A 14 6.14 -10.24 17.24
N VAL A 15 7.34 -10.18 16.66
CA VAL A 15 7.98 -11.33 16.01
C VAL A 15 8.94 -12.00 16.96
N ASP A 16 8.58 -13.19 17.41
CA ASP A 16 9.39 -14.02 18.31
C ASP A 16 10.26 -15.03 17.57
N VAL A 17 11.48 -15.24 18.04
CA VAL A 17 12.34 -16.31 17.53
C VAL A 17 11.97 -17.61 18.22
N VAL A 18 11.31 -18.51 17.49
CA VAL A 18 10.86 -19.82 17.99
C VAL A 18 12.02 -20.80 18.04
N ARG A 19 12.89 -20.81 17.01
CA ARG A 19 14.02 -21.73 16.90
C ARG A 19 15.14 -21.13 16.06
N ARG A 20 16.39 -21.35 16.47
CA ARG A 20 17.57 -21.07 15.64
C ARG A 20 17.95 -22.30 14.83
N LEU A 21 18.36 -22.11 13.58
CA LEU A 21 18.76 -23.17 12.67
C LEU A 21 20.30 -23.28 12.61
N GLU A 22 20.81 -24.46 12.28
CA GLU A 22 22.26 -24.72 12.20
C GLU A 22 22.98 -23.87 11.15
N ASP A 23 22.28 -23.48 10.10
CA ASP A 23 22.79 -22.60 9.03
C ASP A 23 22.79 -21.11 9.40
N GLY A 24 22.51 -20.78 10.66
CA GLY A 24 22.43 -19.40 11.17
C GLY A 24 21.12 -18.68 10.85
N GLY A 25 20.19 -19.33 10.14
CA GLY A 25 18.82 -18.86 9.99
C GLY A 25 18.03 -19.03 11.28
N ARG A 26 16.80 -18.53 11.28
CA ARG A 26 15.88 -18.69 12.41
C ARG A 26 14.46 -18.94 11.93
N VAL A 27 13.69 -19.72 12.68
CA VAL A 27 12.25 -19.78 12.54
C VAL A 27 11.67 -18.73 13.48
N VAL A 28 10.85 -17.89 12.95
CA VAL A 28 10.19 -16.80 13.67
C VAL A 28 8.68 -17.00 13.62
N ARG A 29 7.99 -16.55 14.67
CA ARG A 29 6.53 -16.57 14.77
C ARG A 29 6.06 -15.15 15.04
N HIS A 30 5.06 -14.73 14.30
CA HIS A 30 4.36 -13.49 14.57
C HIS A 30 3.15 -13.75 15.48
N ARG A 31 2.67 -12.71 16.18
CA ARG A 31 1.48 -12.78 17.08
C ARG A 31 0.22 -13.31 16.39
N CYS A 32 0.11 -13.23 15.05
CA CYS A 32 -1.00 -13.85 14.31
C CYS A 32 -0.90 -15.38 14.21
N GLY A 33 0.13 -15.99 14.81
CA GLY A 33 0.38 -17.44 14.82
C GLY A 33 1.13 -17.96 13.60
N TYR A 34 1.42 -17.14 12.60
CA TYR A 34 2.16 -17.55 11.41
C TYR A 34 3.66 -17.72 11.72
N GLU A 35 4.22 -18.85 11.28
CA GLU A 35 5.66 -19.15 11.41
C GLU A 35 6.31 -19.17 10.03
N TRP A 36 7.50 -18.59 9.94
CA TRP A 36 8.31 -18.66 8.71
C TRP A 36 9.80 -18.71 9.03
N ARG A 37 10.56 -19.11 8.01
CA ARG A 37 12.02 -19.12 8.09
C ARG A 37 12.56 -17.75 7.72
N ASP A 38 13.25 -17.11 8.65
CA ASP A 38 14.03 -15.89 8.41
C ASP A 38 15.51 -16.28 8.16
N ALA A 39 16.04 -15.90 6.99
CA ALA A 39 17.37 -16.29 6.55
C ALA A 39 18.47 -15.64 7.41
N ALA A 40 19.61 -16.32 7.53
CA ALA A 40 20.75 -15.80 8.25
C ALA A 40 21.22 -14.43 7.71
N PRO A 41 21.68 -13.51 8.57
CA PRO A 41 22.21 -12.21 8.15
C PRO A 41 23.35 -12.30 7.13
N ALA A 42 24.14 -13.38 7.14
CA ALA A 42 25.22 -13.61 6.17
C ALA A 42 24.69 -13.95 4.76
N ALA A 43 23.58 -14.66 4.65
CA ALA A 43 22.95 -14.95 3.36
C ALA A 43 22.40 -13.65 2.71
N ARG A 44 22.05 -12.66 3.52
CA ARG A 44 21.64 -11.33 3.05
C ARG A 44 22.81 -10.48 2.54
N ARG A 45 24.06 -10.72 3.03
CA ARG A 45 25.25 -9.99 2.59
C ARG A 45 25.78 -10.46 1.24
N ASN A 46 25.48 -11.70 0.86
CA ASN A 46 25.85 -12.29 -0.43
C ASN A 46 24.68 -12.27 -1.43
N ALA A 47 23.66 -11.45 -1.21
CA ALA A 47 22.66 -11.19 -2.22
C ALA A 47 23.36 -10.68 -3.47
N PRO A 48 23.06 -11.24 -4.67
CA PRO A 48 23.67 -10.79 -5.92
C PRO A 48 23.49 -9.29 -6.08
N ALA A 49 24.45 -8.66 -6.78
CA ALA A 49 24.48 -7.22 -7.01
C ALA A 49 23.06 -6.71 -7.30
N THR A 50 22.58 -5.80 -6.45
CA THR A 50 21.22 -5.29 -6.52
C THR A 50 21.06 -4.54 -7.83
N HIS A 51 20.28 -5.12 -8.77
CA HIS A 51 19.86 -4.40 -9.96
C HIS A 51 19.18 -3.10 -9.56
N SER A 52 19.35 -2.05 -10.34
CA SER A 52 18.58 -0.83 -10.18
C SER A 52 17.07 -1.16 -10.35
N PHE A 53 16.20 -0.34 -9.77
CA PHE A 53 14.75 -0.55 -9.97
C PHE A 53 14.39 -0.54 -11.46
N GLY A 54 15.03 0.30 -12.28
CA GLY A 54 14.80 0.36 -13.72
C GLY A 54 15.16 -0.95 -14.44
N GLU A 55 16.29 -1.59 -14.08
CA GLU A 55 16.69 -2.88 -14.65
C GLU A 55 15.70 -4.01 -14.27
N LEU A 56 15.20 -3.98 -13.04
CA LEU A 56 14.18 -4.93 -12.59
C LEU A 56 12.83 -4.66 -13.25
N ALA A 57 12.40 -3.39 -13.30
CA ALA A 57 11.14 -2.99 -13.89
C ALA A 57 11.03 -3.33 -15.39
N ALA A 58 12.18 -3.39 -16.09
CA ALA A 58 12.21 -3.85 -17.48
C ALA A 58 11.72 -5.29 -17.67
N ARG A 59 11.76 -6.10 -16.60
CA ARG A 59 11.31 -7.50 -16.57
C ARG A 59 9.92 -7.68 -15.98
N PHE A 60 9.34 -6.61 -15.44
CA PHE A 60 8.00 -6.68 -14.84
C PHE A 60 6.93 -6.75 -15.92
N PRO A 61 5.76 -7.36 -15.61
CA PRO A 61 4.65 -7.39 -16.53
C PRO A 61 4.21 -5.98 -16.94
N LYS A 62 3.79 -5.86 -18.18
CA LYS A 62 3.32 -4.62 -18.80
C LYS A 62 1.89 -4.77 -19.28
N ALA A 63 1.27 -3.67 -19.64
CA ALA A 63 -0.09 -3.71 -20.19
C ALA A 63 -0.19 -4.54 -21.48
N GLU A 64 0.87 -4.55 -22.28
CA GLU A 64 0.97 -5.30 -23.53
C GLU A 64 1.05 -6.82 -23.32
N ASP A 65 1.42 -7.27 -22.12
CA ASP A 65 1.50 -8.70 -21.79
C ASP A 65 0.11 -9.31 -21.49
N VAL A 66 -0.93 -8.47 -21.37
CA VAL A 66 -2.29 -8.95 -21.13
C VAL A 66 -2.85 -9.58 -22.42
N GLU A 67 -3.29 -10.81 -22.33
CA GLU A 67 -3.92 -11.55 -23.42
C GLU A 67 -5.07 -10.76 -24.05
N PRO A 68 -5.16 -10.63 -25.39
CA PRO A 68 -6.23 -9.87 -26.05
C PRO A 68 -7.65 -10.36 -25.69
N GLY A 69 -7.81 -11.65 -25.39
CA GLY A 69 -9.07 -12.22 -24.91
C GLY A 69 -9.49 -11.67 -23.55
N VAL A 70 -8.53 -11.51 -22.63
CA VAL A 70 -8.73 -10.93 -21.31
C VAL A 70 -9.11 -9.45 -21.43
N LEU A 71 -8.41 -8.67 -22.26
CA LEU A 71 -8.76 -7.26 -22.49
C LEU A 71 -10.19 -7.09 -23.01
N ARG A 72 -10.62 -7.91 -23.97
CA ARG A 72 -12.01 -7.89 -24.48
C ARG A 72 -13.02 -8.24 -23.39
N ARG A 73 -12.71 -9.19 -22.52
CA ARG A 73 -13.55 -9.53 -21.36
C ARG A 73 -13.66 -8.36 -20.41
N VAL A 74 -12.53 -7.77 -20.02
CA VAL A 74 -12.49 -6.63 -19.10
C VAL A 74 -13.26 -5.43 -19.65
N ALA A 75 -13.16 -5.16 -20.96
CA ALA A 75 -13.92 -4.11 -21.62
C ALA A 75 -15.45 -4.34 -21.47
N ARG A 76 -15.93 -5.57 -21.73
CA ARG A 76 -17.36 -5.90 -21.54
C ARG A 76 -17.79 -5.77 -20.05
N LEU A 77 -16.96 -6.22 -19.11
CA LEU A 77 -17.24 -6.06 -17.69
C LEU A 77 -17.31 -4.58 -17.30
N LYS A 78 -16.45 -3.74 -17.87
CA LYS A 78 -16.45 -2.30 -17.64
C LYS A 78 -17.75 -1.66 -18.14
N GLU A 79 -18.19 -1.98 -19.35
CA GLU A 79 -19.48 -1.52 -19.89
C GLU A 79 -20.64 -1.91 -18.96
N GLN A 80 -20.68 -3.17 -18.52
CA GLN A 80 -21.71 -3.65 -17.57
C GLN A 80 -21.67 -2.90 -16.25
N TYR A 81 -20.47 -2.69 -15.71
CA TYR A 81 -20.29 -1.97 -14.44
C TYR A 81 -20.78 -0.52 -14.54
N LEU A 82 -20.36 0.19 -15.57
CA LEU A 82 -20.74 1.59 -15.79
C LEU A 82 -22.24 1.76 -16.06
N ALA A 83 -22.88 0.77 -16.68
CA ALA A 83 -24.33 0.78 -16.89
C ALA A 83 -25.13 0.70 -15.59
N VAL A 84 -24.62 0.01 -14.57
CA VAL A 84 -25.31 -0.17 -13.26
C VAL A 84 -24.78 0.73 -12.15
N ARG A 85 -23.60 1.31 -12.33
CA ARG A 85 -22.94 2.20 -11.37
C ARG A 85 -22.27 3.37 -12.10
N PRO A 86 -23.05 4.27 -12.69
CA PRO A 86 -22.51 5.39 -13.46
C PRO A 86 -21.87 6.46 -12.58
N ASP A 87 -22.33 6.57 -11.31
CA ASP A 87 -21.99 7.67 -10.42
C ASP A 87 -21.03 7.25 -9.29
N PHE A 88 -20.31 8.24 -8.83
CA PHE A 88 -19.41 8.16 -7.69
C PHE A 88 -20.12 8.62 -6.40
N ASP A 89 -19.85 7.95 -5.28
CA ASP A 89 -20.46 8.29 -3.98
C ASP A 89 -20.04 9.70 -3.52
N PRO A 90 -20.98 10.67 -3.44
CA PRO A 90 -20.66 12.05 -3.05
C PRO A 90 -20.08 12.17 -1.63
N ARG A 91 -20.34 11.21 -0.74
CA ARG A 91 -19.75 11.20 0.61
C ARG A 91 -18.24 11.03 0.55
N VAL A 92 -17.74 10.30 -0.45
CA VAL A 92 -16.30 10.13 -0.65
C VAL A 92 -15.67 11.43 -1.14
N ALA A 93 -16.34 12.16 -2.02
CA ALA A 93 -15.88 13.48 -2.48
C ALA A 93 -15.76 14.47 -1.30
N ALA A 94 -16.78 14.54 -0.44
CA ALA A 94 -16.76 15.39 0.75
C ALA A 94 -15.62 15.00 1.73
N TYR A 95 -15.44 13.70 1.95
CA TYR A 95 -14.35 13.18 2.77
C TYR A 95 -12.96 13.54 2.20
N TRP A 96 -12.78 13.45 0.89
CA TRP A 96 -11.52 13.85 0.27
C TRP A 96 -11.25 15.34 0.42
N ALA A 97 -12.26 16.19 0.14
CA ALA A 97 -12.10 17.63 0.29
C ALA A 97 -11.67 18.02 1.70
N GLU A 98 -12.29 17.42 2.71
CA GLU A 98 -11.94 17.61 4.11
C GLU A 98 -10.49 17.22 4.40
N TYR A 99 -10.07 16.02 4.01
CA TYR A 99 -8.72 15.55 4.31
C TYR A 99 -7.64 16.14 3.40
N GLN A 100 -7.97 16.63 2.21
CA GLN A 100 -7.06 17.45 1.41
C GLN A 100 -6.71 18.77 2.11
N GLU A 101 -7.69 19.40 2.77
CA GLU A 101 -7.46 20.57 3.59
C GLU A 101 -6.61 20.24 4.82
N ILE A 102 -6.97 19.19 5.58
CA ILE A 102 -6.23 18.73 6.76
C ILE A 102 -4.78 18.36 6.42
N PHE A 103 -4.55 17.72 5.26
CA PHE A 103 -3.23 17.28 4.82
C PHE A 103 -2.45 18.35 4.05
N SER A 104 -2.99 19.55 3.88
CA SER A 104 -2.20 20.70 3.40
C SER A 104 -1.10 21.05 4.41
N PRO A 105 -0.01 21.74 3.99
CA PRO A 105 1.04 22.14 4.93
C PRO A 105 0.53 22.92 6.13
N ASP A 106 -0.45 23.82 5.93
CA ASP A 106 -1.07 24.60 6.99
C ASP A 106 -2.03 23.77 7.82
N GLY A 107 -2.85 22.93 7.18
CA GLY A 107 -3.78 22.04 7.84
C GLY A 107 -3.06 21.05 8.76
N LEU A 108 -1.97 20.42 8.32
CA LEU A 108 -1.18 19.52 9.15
C LEU A 108 -0.64 20.21 10.41
N ARG A 109 -0.23 21.48 10.34
CA ARG A 109 0.30 22.22 11.49
C ARG A 109 -0.77 22.53 12.55
N THR A 110 -2.02 22.70 12.13
CA THR A 110 -3.10 23.23 12.99
C THR A 110 -4.18 22.21 13.32
N CYS A 111 -4.22 21.05 12.64
CA CYS A 111 -5.29 20.07 12.84
C CYS A 111 -5.28 19.47 14.25
N ASP A 112 -6.47 19.20 14.77
CA ASP A 112 -6.64 18.37 15.97
C ASP A 112 -6.06 16.97 15.71
N PRO A 113 -5.17 16.46 16.59
CA PRO A 113 -4.63 15.10 16.48
C PRO A 113 -5.70 14.02 16.26
N ARG A 114 -6.87 14.17 16.87
CA ARG A 114 -7.98 13.21 16.73
C ARG A 114 -8.46 13.05 15.28
N ARG A 115 -8.38 14.12 14.48
CA ARG A 115 -8.71 14.04 13.05
C ARG A 115 -7.79 13.08 12.30
N LEU A 116 -6.51 12.99 12.68
CA LEU A 116 -5.56 12.03 12.11
C LEU A 116 -5.88 10.59 12.55
N LYS A 117 -6.33 10.39 13.79
CA LYS A 117 -6.83 9.10 14.27
C LYS A 117 -8.11 8.68 13.54
N ASP A 118 -9.04 9.61 13.36
CA ASP A 118 -10.29 9.38 12.62
C ASP A 118 -10.01 8.98 11.16
N PHE A 119 -9.04 9.64 10.50
CA PHE A 119 -8.60 9.24 9.17
C PHE A 119 -8.13 7.79 9.13
N ALA A 120 -7.27 7.39 10.05
CA ALA A 120 -6.74 6.03 10.07
C ALA A 120 -7.81 4.96 10.29
N ASN A 121 -8.89 5.28 11.00
CA ASN A 121 -9.97 4.36 11.35
C ASN A 121 -11.24 4.48 10.47
N SER A 122 -11.32 5.50 9.61
CA SER A 122 -12.45 5.67 8.71
C SER A 122 -12.48 4.60 7.62
N GLU A 123 -13.67 4.17 7.23
CA GLU A 123 -13.91 3.26 6.10
C GLU A 123 -14.37 3.99 4.82
N VAL A 124 -14.54 5.31 4.89
CA VAL A 124 -15.02 6.11 3.76
C VAL A 124 -14.01 6.08 2.63
N GLY A 125 -14.45 5.73 1.43
CA GLY A 125 -13.64 5.68 0.23
C GLY A 125 -12.82 4.39 0.08
N ALA A 126 -12.08 3.99 1.11
CA ALA A 126 -11.30 2.74 1.10
C ALA A 126 -11.06 2.26 2.53
N ARG A 127 -11.40 1.01 2.79
CA ARG A 127 -11.18 0.38 4.09
C ARG A 127 -9.69 0.03 4.26
N PRO A 128 -8.97 0.61 5.23
CA PRO A 128 -7.53 0.35 5.40
C PRO A 128 -7.23 -1.03 6.03
N GLY A 129 -8.24 -1.78 6.44
CA GLY A 129 -8.11 -3.07 7.12
C GLY A 129 -7.96 -2.92 8.64
N ASN A 130 -7.30 -3.89 9.29
CA ASN A 130 -7.10 -3.86 10.74
C ASN A 130 -6.09 -2.78 11.13
N GLN A 131 -6.48 -1.91 12.05
CA GLN A 131 -5.65 -0.81 12.57
C GLN A 131 -5.26 -1.02 14.05
N ALA A 132 -5.22 -2.27 14.52
CA ALA A 132 -4.94 -2.57 15.92
C ALA A 132 -3.58 -2.04 16.37
N THR A 133 -2.52 -2.27 15.59
CA THR A 133 -1.17 -1.78 15.88
C THR A 133 -1.09 -0.27 15.97
N PHE A 134 -1.68 0.44 14.99
CA PHE A 134 -1.76 1.89 15.01
C PHE A 134 -2.51 2.40 16.25
N ASN A 135 -3.67 1.81 16.55
CA ASN A 135 -4.48 2.21 17.69
C ASN A 135 -3.80 1.91 19.04
N SER A 136 -3.08 0.79 19.15
CA SER A 136 -2.29 0.47 20.35
C SER A 136 -1.19 1.51 20.57
N ALA A 137 -0.37 1.77 19.56
CA ALA A 137 0.68 2.77 19.62
C ALA A 137 0.14 4.18 19.89
N TRP A 138 -1.01 4.53 19.30
CA TRP A 138 -1.68 5.81 19.59
C TRP A 138 -2.05 5.94 21.06
N ASN A 139 -2.64 4.88 21.64
CA ASN A 139 -3.08 4.89 23.03
C ASN A 139 -1.89 4.94 24.01
N GLU A 140 -0.78 4.29 23.67
CA GLU A 140 0.46 4.31 24.46
C GLU A 140 1.12 5.70 24.48
N LEU A 141 1.16 6.37 23.32
CA LEU A 141 1.77 7.70 23.16
C LEU A 141 0.87 8.83 23.66
N GLY A 142 -0.44 8.63 23.63
CA GLY A 142 -1.43 9.68 23.86
C GLY A 142 -1.61 10.61 22.66
N ASP A 143 -2.75 11.33 22.62
CA ASP A 143 -3.20 12.11 21.46
C ASP A 143 -2.13 13.10 20.94
N ALA A 144 -1.41 13.78 21.82
CA ALA A 144 -0.43 14.80 21.44
C ALA A 144 0.79 14.19 20.73
N ALA A 145 1.43 13.19 21.33
CA ALA A 145 2.65 12.60 20.77
C ALA A 145 2.34 11.72 19.55
N ALA A 146 1.26 10.94 19.59
CA ALA A 146 0.81 10.13 18.45
C ALA A 146 0.39 11.03 17.28
N GLY A 147 -0.32 12.13 17.56
CA GLY A 147 -0.69 13.11 16.55
C GLY A 147 0.52 13.75 15.89
N GLU A 148 1.55 14.11 16.67
CA GLU A 148 2.78 14.67 16.14
C GLU A 148 3.53 13.67 15.26
N SER A 149 3.69 12.41 15.70
CA SER A 149 4.32 11.36 14.89
C SER A 149 3.55 11.11 13.59
N THR A 150 2.22 11.06 13.66
CA THR A 150 1.37 10.87 12.48
C THR A 150 1.47 12.06 11.52
N ARG A 151 1.44 13.28 12.04
CA ARG A 151 1.63 14.51 11.26
C ARG A 151 2.95 14.49 10.50
N ARG A 152 4.06 14.23 11.18
CA ARG A 152 5.39 14.16 10.58
C ARG A 152 5.51 13.04 9.54
N THR A 153 4.85 11.90 9.78
CA THR A 153 4.77 10.80 8.82
C THR A 153 4.09 11.24 7.52
N ILE A 154 2.94 11.90 7.63
CA ILE A 154 2.18 12.40 6.47
C ILE A 154 2.94 13.54 5.77
N GLU A 155 3.48 14.47 6.53
CA GLU A 155 4.28 15.59 6.00
C GLU A 155 5.48 15.10 5.22
N TYR A 156 6.24 14.15 5.76
CA TYR A 156 7.37 13.54 5.04
C TYR A 156 6.95 12.81 3.77
N LEU A 157 5.84 12.07 3.81
CA LEU A 157 5.31 11.39 2.62
C LEU A 157 4.97 12.39 1.51
N LEU A 158 4.25 13.46 1.84
CA LEU A 158 3.70 14.41 0.86
C LEU A 158 4.70 15.49 0.46
N TYR A 159 5.41 16.05 1.44
CA TYR A 159 6.21 17.26 1.33
C TYR A 159 7.68 17.08 1.75
N GLY A 160 8.14 15.84 1.87
CA GLY A 160 9.55 15.56 2.20
C GLY A 160 10.51 16.09 1.14
N PRO A 161 11.85 15.95 1.37
CA PRO A 161 12.88 16.57 0.52
C PRO A 161 12.67 16.27 -0.96
N ASP A 162 12.82 17.28 -1.81
CA ASP A 162 12.57 17.19 -3.25
C ASP A 162 13.55 16.25 -3.98
N ASP A 163 14.76 16.08 -3.42
CA ASP A 163 15.78 15.16 -3.91
C ASP A 163 15.47 13.68 -3.58
N ILE A 164 14.46 13.41 -2.75
CA ILE A 164 14.02 12.05 -2.41
C ILE A 164 12.69 11.76 -3.13
N PRO A 165 12.71 10.92 -4.18
CA PRO A 165 11.49 10.52 -4.89
C PRO A 165 10.42 9.94 -3.98
N LEU A 166 9.14 10.13 -4.32
CA LEU A 166 8.00 9.64 -3.54
C LEU A 166 8.09 8.14 -3.20
N GLY A 167 8.54 7.32 -4.16
CA GLY A 167 8.72 5.88 -3.92
C GLY A 167 9.77 5.57 -2.85
N ASP A 168 10.82 6.39 -2.76
CA ASP A 168 11.87 6.22 -1.76
C ASP A 168 11.45 6.77 -0.40
N ARG A 169 10.67 7.87 -0.36
CA ARG A 169 10.03 8.35 0.88
C ARG A 169 9.07 7.30 1.45
N LEU A 170 8.25 6.73 0.57
CA LEU A 170 7.33 5.65 0.93
C LEU A 170 8.10 4.43 1.47
N GLN A 171 9.19 4.03 0.78
CA GLN A 171 10.05 2.92 1.22
C GLN A 171 10.65 3.15 2.61
N ARG A 172 11.14 4.35 2.91
CA ARG A 172 11.73 4.67 4.21
C ARG A 172 10.70 4.60 5.33
N LEU A 173 9.47 5.09 5.10
CA LEU A 173 8.38 4.98 6.07
C LEU A 173 7.93 3.54 6.30
N LEU A 174 7.86 2.73 5.24
CA LEU A 174 7.52 1.31 5.32
C LEU A 174 8.59 0.51 6.08
N ALA A 175 9.86 0.79 5.82
CA ALA A 175 10.99 0.15 6.48
C ALA A 175 11.22 0.64 7.92
N GLY A 176 10.52 1.70 8.37
CA GLY A 176 10.71 2.27 9.70
C GLY A 176 12.10 2.90 9.91
N THR A 177 12.74 3.39 8.84
CA THR A 177 14.06 4.04 8.94
C THR A 177 13.98 5.46 9.44
N GLU A 178 12.80 6.07 9.37
CA GLU A 178 12.53 7.41 9.88
C GLU A 178 12.06 7.32 11.33
N SER A 179 12.86 7.82 12.26
CA SER A 179 12.60 7.72 13.71
C SER A 179 11.32 8.40 14.19
N PHE A 180 10.78 9.31 13.40
CA PHE A 180 9.53 10.02 13.68
C PHE A 180 8.29 9.28 13.14
N ALA A 181 8.48 8.24 12.31
CA ALA A 181 7.36 7.57 11.67
C ALA A 181 6.43 6.93 12.70
N MET A 182 5.13 7.17 12.54
CA MET A 182 4.11 6.63 13.45
C MET A 182 4.01 5.12 13.32
N THR A 183 4.17 4.42 14.44
CA THR A 183 4.01 2.97 14.52
C THR A 183 2.62 2.55 14.05
N GLY A 184 2.55 1.51 13.20
CA GLY A 184 1.29 1.03 12.62
C GLY A 184 0.74 1.89 11.48
N PHE A 185 1.31 3.07 11.19
CA PHE A 185 0.96 3.87 10.01
C PHE A 185 1.72 3.36 8.78
N LYS A 186 1.35 2.16 8.30
CA LYS A 186 2.06 1.41 7.27
C LYS A 186 1.39 1.51 5.89
N GLU A 187 1.66 0.55 5.02
CA GLU A 187 1.30 0.55 3.60
C GLU A 187 -0.13 1.02 3.30
N ALA A 188 -1.13 0.44 3.98
CA ALA A 188 -2.53 0.77 3.71
C ALA A 188 -2.85 2.23 4.02
N LEU A 189 -2.34 2.76 5.15
CA LEU A 189 -2.59 4.15 5.54
C LEU A 189 -1.77 5.13 4.70
N LEU A 190 -0.48 4.82 4.43
CA LEU A 190 0.37 5.64 3.56
C LEU A 190 -0.22 5.73 2.14
N THR A 191 -0.64 4.61 1.55
CA THR A 191 -1.28 4.61 0.24
C THR A 191 -2.61 5.36 0.27
N ARG A 192 -3.39 5.23 1.37
CA ARG A 192 -4.64 5.96 1.53
C ARG A 192 -4.46 7.48 1.57
N VAL A 193 -3.40 7.99 2.22
CA VAL A 193 -3.05 9.41 2.16
C VAL A 193 -2.86 9.85 0.71
N LEU A 194 -2.11 9.09 -0.09
CA LEU A 194 -1.90 9.38 -1.51
C LEU A 194 -3.21 9.39 -2.31
N CYS A 195 -4.10 8.41 -2.06
CA CYS A 195 -5.42 8.34 -2.71
C CYS A 195 -6.30 9.54 -2.41
N VAL A 196 -6.27 10.06 -1.18
CA VAL A 196 -7.08 11.21 -0.78
C VAL A 196 -6.50 12.51 -1.33
N VAL A 197 -5.18 12.70 -1.23
CA VAL A 197 -4.54 13.97 -1.65
C VAL A 197 -4.43 14.07 -3.17
N ARG A 198 -4.33 12.94 -3.87
CA ARG A 198 -4.23 12.87 -5.34
C ARG A 198 -5.20 11.85 -5.93
N PRO A 199 -6.52 12.08 -5.78
CA PRO A 199 -7.55 11.15 -6.20
C PRO A 199 -7.63 10.96 -7.73
N GLU A 200 -7.00 11.85 -8.49
CA GLU A 200 -6.84 11.74 -9.93
C GLU A 200 -5.73 10.77 -10.35
N ARG A 201 -4.84 10.40 -9.43
CA ARG A 201 -3.67 9.58 -9.74
C ARG A 201 -3.67 8.20 -9.09
N PHE A 202 -4.22 8.06 -7.88
CA PHE A 202 -4.09 6.84 -7.11
C PHE A 202 -5.39 6.06 -7.00
N LEU A 203 -5.35 4.80 -7.43
CA LEU A 203 -6.42 3.83 -7.21
C LEU A 203 -6.52 3.49 -5.71
N THR A 204 -7.73 3.43 -5.19
CA THR A 204 -7.97 3.05 -3.78
C THR A 204 -7.84 1.55 -3.52
N ILE A 205 -6.78 0.96 -4.09
CA ILE A 205 -6.31 -0.40 -3.83
C ILE A 205 -5.06 -0.27 -2.98
N LEU A 206 -5.25 -0.33 -1.66
CA LEU A 206 -4.29 0.18 -0.69
C LEU A 206 -3.05 -0.70 -0.50
N LYS A 207 -3.14 -2.01 -0.79
CA LYS A 207 -2.06 -2.95 -0.50
C LYS A 207 -1.47 -3.58 -1.76
N TYR A 208 -0.17 -3.71 -1.75
CA TYR A 208 0.63 -4.50 -2.70
C TYR A 208 1.12 -5.80 -2.07
N THR A 209 1.55 -5.75 -0.80
CA THR A 209 2.24 -6.85 -0.11
C THR A 209 1.40 -8.10 0.07
N THR A 210 0.09 -7.98 0.19
CA THR A 210 -0.81 -9.13 0.38
C THR A 210 -1.08 -9.85 -0.93
N GLU A 211 -1.13 -11.19 -0.90
CA GLU A 211 -1.55 -12.00 -2.05
C GLU A 211 -3.05 -11.86 -2.33
N ALA A 212 -3.84 -11.70 -1.28
CA ALA A 212 -5.28 -11.45 -1.36
C ALA A 212 -5.61 -10.07 -0.79
N GLY A 213 -6.61 -9.43 -1.36
CA GLY A 213 -7.07 -8.11 -0.91
C GLY A 213 -6.21 -6.94 -1.37
N GLY A 214 -5.44 -7.09 -2.45
CA GLY A 214 -4.54 -6.05 -2.94
C GLY A 214 -4.33 -6.02 -4.45
N LYS A 215 -3.35 -5.22 -4.87
CA LYS A 215 -3.01 -5.00 -6.28
C LYS A 215 -2.58 -6.28 -6.98
N ARG A 216 -1.84 -7.19 -6.30
CA ARG A 216 -1.40 -8.47 -6.85
C ARG A 216 -2.58 -9.38 -7.20
N GLU A 217 -3.55 -9.49 -6.30
CA GLU A 217 -4.76 -10.27 -6.58
C GLU A 217 -5.53 -9.71 -7.77
N ILE A 218 -5.74 -8.40 -7.81
CA ILE A 218 -6.46 -7.75 -8.92
C ILE A 218 -5.73 -7.96 -10.25
N ALA A 219 -4.41 -7.74 -10.29
CA ALA A 219 -3.63 -7.96 -11.50
C ALA A 219 -3.77 -9.40 -12.00
N ARG A 220 -3.68 -10.39 -11.11
CA ARG A 220 -3.82 -11.80 -11.46
C ARG A 220 -5.23 -12.17 -11.90
N THR A 221 -6.25 -11.81 -11.10
CA THR A 221 -7.62 -12.28 -11.35
C THR A 221 -8.33 -11.53 -12.47
N VAL A 222 -8.05 -10.23 -12.63
CA VAL A 222 -8.70 -9.41 -13.65
C VAL A 222 -7.94 -9.46 -14.98
N TYR A 223 -6.60 -9.42 -14.92
CA TYR A 223 -5.75 -9.26 -16.09
C TYR A 223 -4.84 -10.46 -16.42
N GLY A 224 -4.78 -11.46 -15.53
CA GLY A 224 -3.88 -12.62 -15.72
C GLY A 224 -2.39 -12.27 -15.54
N LEU A 225 -2.07 -11.15 -14.88
CA LEU A 225 -0.70 -10.69 -14.67
C LEU A 225 -0.19 -11.06 -13.28
N GLU A 226 0.96 -11.77 -13.23
CA GLU A 226 1.65 -12.03 -11.96
C GLU A 226 2.62 -10.91 -11.64
N LEU A 227 2.30 -10.12 -10.60
CA LEU A 227 3.18 -9.06 -10.14
C LEU A 227 4.29 -9.63 -9.24
N PRO A 228 5.49 -9.00 -9.21
CA PRO A 228 6.61 -9.45 -8.38
C PRO A 228 6.24 -9.64 -6.91
N ALA A 229 6.74 -10.69 -6.29
CA ALA A 229 6.53 -10.94 -4.87
C ALA A 229 7.29 -9.90 -4.02
N PRO A 230 6.67 -9.31 -2.98
CA PRO A 230 7.30 -8.27 -2.18
C PRO A 230 8.53 -8.78 -1.41
N GLU A 231 8.57 -10.06 -1.05
CA GLU A 231 9.68 -10.68 -0.31
C GLU A 231 11.00 -10.64 -1.10
N SER A 232 10.92 -10.75 -2.42
CA SER A 232 12.08 -10.65 -3.30
C SER A 232 12.53 -9.21 -3.55
N MET A 233 11.74 -8.23 -3.13
CA MET A 233 11.88 -6.82 -3.52
C MET A 233 11.74 -5.85 -2.33
N ASN A 234 11.99 -6.30 -1.10
CA ASN A 234 11.77 -5.51 0.13
C ASN A 234 12.37 -4.09 0.09
N TRP A 235 13.54 -3.94 -0.51
CA TRP A 235 14.23 -2.65 -0.62
C TRP A 235 13.60 -1.69 -1.64
N THR A 236 12.65 -2.15 -2.44
CA THR A 236 11.97 -1.37 -3.49
C THR A 236 10.45 -1.33 -3.33
N LEU A 237 9.92 -1.79 -2.20
CA LEU A 237 8.47 -1.90 -1.98
C LEU A 237 7.73 -0.59 -2.26
N GLY A 238 8.27 0.55 -1.81
CA GLY A 238 7.67 1.85 -2.10
C GLY A 238 7.54 2.14 -3.60
N ARG A 239 8.52 1.74 -4.39
CA ARG A 239 8.48 1.89 -5.85
C ARG A 239 7.54 0.87 -6.51
N LEU A 240 7.45 -0.36 -6.00
CA LEU A 240 6.48 -1.36 -6.46
C LEU A 240 5.04 -0.90 -6.27
N ILE A 241 4.74 -0.26 -5.13
CA ILE A 241 3.40 0.30 -4.85
C ILE A 241 3.01 1.34 -5.89
N LEU A 242 3.94 2.23 -6.27
CA LEU A 242 3.69 3.26 -7.29
C LEU A 242 3.60 2.66 -8.69
N TRP A 243 4.55 1.82 -9.08
CA TRP A 243 4.58 1.17 -10.38
C TRP A 243 3.30 0.34 -10.63
N SER A 244 2.88 -0.45 -9.64
CA SER A 244 1.68 -1.27 -9.79
C SER A 244 0.39 -0.44 -9.82
N ASN A 245 0.38 0.73 -9.19
CA ASN A 245 -0.70 1.68 -9.33
C ASN A 245 -0.82 2.17 -10.77
N ASP A 246 0.31 2.59 -11.34
CA ASP A 246 0.35 3.15 -12.70
C ASP A 246 0.02 2.07 -13.76
N LEU A 247 0.47 0.83 -13.55
CA LEU A 247 0.09 -0.31 -14.40
C LEU A 247 -1.41 -0.58 -14.36
N LEU A 248 -2.00 -0.73 -13.16
CA LEU A 248 -3.42 -1.02 -13.03
C LEU A 248 -4.31 0.13 -13.52
N LEU A 249 -3.85 1.37 -13.33
CA LEU A 249 -4.52 2.55 -13.85
C LEU A 249 -4.55 2.57 -15.39
N SER A 250 -3.40 2.28 -16.01
CA SER A 250 -3.30 2.14 -17.47
C SER A 250 -4.24 1.04 -18.00
N LEU A 251 -4.30 -0.11 -17.33
CA LEU A 251 -5.15 -1.24 -17.70
C LEU A 251 -6.64 -0.99 -17.49
N ALA A 252 -7.02 -0.25 -16.44
CA ALA A 252 -8.42 0.15 -16.20
C ALA A 252 -8.91 1.12 -17.27
N GLY A 253 -8.02 1.97 -17.78
CA GLY A 253 -8.31 2.96 -18.82
C GLY A 253 -9.26 4.05 -18.37
N GLU A 254 -9.74 4.84 -19.31
CA GLU A 254 -10.60 6.02 -19.11
C GLU A 254 -12.09 5.67 -18.96
N GLY A 255 -12.93 6.67 -18.66
CA GLY A 255 -14.40 6.55 -18.61
C GLY A 255 -14.97 6.38 -17.22
N PHE A 256 -14.14 6.38 -16.18
CA PHE A 256 -14.57 6.43 -14.77
C PHE A 256 -14.66 7.89 -14.29
N ALA A 257 -15.55 8.16 -13.33
CA ALA A 257 -15.69 9.47 -12.73
C ALA A 257 -14.38 9.94 -12.02
N ASN A 258 -13.61 8.99 -11.47
CA ASN A 258 -12.32 9.20 -10.84
C ASN A 258 -11.64 7.86 -10.54
N GLN A 259 -10.46 7.86 -9.91
CA GLN A 259 -9.69 6.63 -9.64
C GLN A 259 -10.31 5.75 -8.54
N GLN A 260 -11.11 6.30 -7.63
CA GLN A 260 -11.91 5.50 -6.71
C GLN A 260 -12.97 4.67 -7.45
N HIS A 261 -13.63 5.26 -8.42
CA HIS A 261 -14.63 4.58 -9.26
C HIS A 261 -13.97 3.47 -10.09
N ALA A 262 -12.78 3.74 -10.65
CA ALA A 262 -11.97 2.73 -11.34
C ALA A 262 -11.56 1.59 -10.40
N ALA A 263 -11.13 1.89 -9.19
CA ALA A 263 -10.78 0.88 -8.19
C ALA A 263 -12.00 0.03 -7.79
N ALA A 264 -13.17 0.66 -7.61
CA ALA A 264 -14.42 -0.04 -7.31
C ALA A 264 -14.82 -0.99 -8.45
N PHE A 265 -14.61 -0.59 -9.71
CA PHE A 265 -14.75 -1.49 -10.86
C PHE A 265 -13.81 -2.68 -10.77
N LEU A 266 -12.52 -2.47 -10.49
CA LEU A 266 -11.53 -3.54 -10.42
C LEU A 266 -11.88 -4.57 -9.32
N TRP A 267 -12.33 -4.11 -8.16
CA TRP A 267 -12.84 -4.96 -7.09
C TRP A 267 -14.10 -5.73 -7.52
N TRP A 268 -15.00 -5.08 -8.24
CA TRP A 268 -16.20 -5.72 -8.75
C TRP A 268 -15.88 -6.75 -9.84
N ALA A 269 -14.93 -6.46 -10.74
CA ALA A 269 -14.53 -7.34 -11.83
C ALA A 269 -13.78 -8.59 -11.33
N LYS A 270 -13.01 -8.46 -10.24
CA LYS A 270 -12.24 -9.56 -9.62
C LYS A 270 -13.09 -10.78 -9.30
N ASP A 271 -14.30 -10.57 -8.83
CA ASP A 271 -15.20 -11.63 -8.37
C ASP A 271 -16.08 -12.22 -9.51
N ARG A 272 -15.77 -11.86 -10.77
CA ARG A 272 -16.54 -12.34 -11.92
C ARG A 272 -15.72 -13.30 -12.78
N PRO A 273 -16.27 -14.50 -13.05
CA PRO A 273 -15.57 -15.51 -13.84
C PRO A 273 -15.26 -15.03 -15.26
N ALA A 274 -14.28 -15.68 -15.84
CA ALA A 274 -13.81 -15.44 -17.21
C ALA A 274 -14.90 -15.72 -18.25
#